data_743ae96a9be357a66ee1f3b245996b90
#
_entry.id   743ae96a9be357a66ee1f3b245996b90
#
_cell.length_a   1.000
_cell.length_b   1.000
_cell.length_c   1.000
_cell.angle_alpha   90.00
_cell.angle_beta   90.00
_cell.angle_gamma   90.00
#
_symmetry.space_group_name_H-M   'P 1'
#
loop_
_entity.id
_entity.type
_entity.pdbx_description
1 polymer ?
#
loop_
_entity_poly.entity_id
_entity_poly.type
_entity_poly.pdbx_seq_one_letter_code
_entity_poly.pdbx_strand_id
1 'polypeptide(L)'
;MEKHAFIKTFDRLMGELNIKEIVTDAHVQIASLMHPEKGRYKDQGVVHSLDIWHAAKNLTKRLHAAGTTSGQSQILVCLKDVVNHFWFSCQKACNREEFMCIWRGVLHHVCGEHELFLGRCLHAPLDEETANKEVIPPGSAAHEALSQIVLNRRWLKDVEKFLTFRSTSELESFQNHILMYAGKRFSFSPPVYEARTLLAALDTTIITTEQCM
;
A
#
# COMPACT_ATOMS: atom_id res chain seq x y z
N MET A 1 -10.65 20.78 -2.13
CA MET A 1 -11.39 20.30 -3.32
C MET A 1 -11.63 18.80 -3.27
N GLU A 2 -10.63 17.97 -3.05
CA GLU A 2 -10.73 16.48 -3.05
C GLU A 2 -11.80 15.92 -2.11
N LYS A 3 -11.83 16.36 -0.84
CA LYS A 3 -12.85 15.91 0.13
C LYS A 3 -14.28 16.14 -0.38
N HIS A 4 -14.54 17.30 -0.97
CA HIS A 4 -15.88 17.65 -1.47
C HIS A 4 -16.27 16.84 -2.69
N ALA A 5 -15.32 16.67 -3.62
CA ALA A 5 -15.49 15.80 -4.77
C ALA A 5 -15.75 14.35 -4.36
N PHE A 6 -14.98 13.85 -3.41
CA PHE A 6 -15.18 12.51 -2.85
C PHE A 6 -16.58 12.33 -2.28
N ILE A 7 -17.04 13.25 -1.40
CA ILE A 7 -18.38 13.17 -0.80
C ILE A 7 -19.45 13.13 -1.90
N LYS A 8 -19.41 14.06 -2.87
CA LYS A 8 -20.39 14.14 -3.94
C LYS A 8 -20.46 12.86 -4.78
N THR A 9 -19.29 12.33 -5.15
CA THR A 9 -19.20 11.11 -5.95
C THR A 9 -19.63 9.89 -5.15
N PHE A 10 -19.16 9.77 -3.91
CA PHE A 10 -19.44 8.60 -3.08
C PHE A 10 -20.90 8.54 -2.65
N ASP A 11 -21.52 9.68 -2.27
CA ASP A 11 -22.95 9.75 -1.96
C ASP A 11 -23.81 9.32 -3.18
N ARG A 12 -23.44 9.72 -4.40
CA ARG A 12 -24.11 9.29 -5.63
C ARG A 12 -23.96 7.79 -5.85
N LEU A 13 -22.73 7.27 -5.77
CA LEU A 13 -22.47 5.85 -5.98
C LEU A 13 -23.19 4.97 -4.95
N MET A 14 -23.27 5.41 -3.69
CA MET A 14 -24.01 4.71 -2.65
C MET A 14 -25.51 4.65 -2.90
N GLY A 15 -26.07 5.63 -3.63
CA GLY A 15 -27.46 5.61 -4.08
C GLY A 15 -27.75 4.70 -5.26
N GLU A 16 -26.74 4.42 -6.07
CA GLU A 16 -26.85 3.62 -7.30
C GLU A 16 -26.34 2.19 -7.13
N LEU A 17 -25.38 1.95 -6.23
CA LEU A 17 -24.64 0.70 -6.09
C LEU A 17 -24.60 0.21 -4.63
N ASN A 18 -24.56 -1.10 -4.45
CA ASN A 18 -24.32 -1.72 -3.13
C ASN A 18 -22.82 -1.84 -2.88
N ILE A 19 -22.19 -0.76 -2.42
CA ILE A 19 -20.75 -0.70 -2.17
C ILE A 19 -20.44 -1.41 -0.85
N LYS A 20 -19.53 -2.40 -0.88
CA LYS A 20 -19.08 -3.15 0.30
C LYS A 20 -17.73 -2.70 0.79
N GLU A 21 -16.87 -2.28 -0.12
CA GLU A 21 -15.50 -1.89 0.18
C GLU A 21 -15.09 -0.69 -0.69
N ILE A 22 -14.31 0.21 -0.12
CA ILE A 22 -13.64 1.27 -0.86
C ILE A 22 -12.15 1.24 -0.58
N VAL A 23 -11.35 1.35 -1.63
CA VAL A 23 -9.89 1.42 -1.53
C VAL A 23 -9.44 2.83 -1.86
N THR A 24 -8.60 3.40 -1.02
CA THR A 24 -8.04 4.75 -1.24
C THR A 24 -6.57 4.82 -0.88
N ASP A 25 -5.90 5.85 -1.34
CA ASP A 25 -4.64 6.29 -0.76
C ASP A 25 -4.87 6.74 0.70
N ALA A 26 -3.80 6.77 1.49
CA ALA A 26 -3.87 7.19 2.88
C ALA A 26 -4.14 8.72 3.04
N HIS A 27 -5.12 9.25 2.33
CA HIS A 27 -5.51 10.67 2.40
C HIS A 27 -6.27 10.96 3.69
N VAL A 28 -5.70 11.84 4.53
CA VAL A 28 -6.18 12.09 5.91
C VAL A 28 -7.66 12.51 5.97
N GLN A 29 -8.12 13.36 5.03
CA GLN A 29 -9.50 13.84 5.03
C GLN A 29 -10.49 12.74 4.65
N ILE A 30 -10.12 11.84 3.72
CA ILE A 30 -10.95 10.69 3.33
C ILE A 30 -10.97 9.67 4.47
N ALA A 31 -9.81 9.37 5.05
CA ALA A 31 -9.72 8.49 6.23
C ALA A 31 -10.60 8.97 7.40
N SER A 32 -10.70 10.29 7.60
CA SER A 32 -11.60 10.87 8.60
C SER A 32 -13.08 10.66 8.28
N LEU A 33 -13.48 10.75 7.01
CA LEU A 33 -14.86 10.48 6.57
C LEU A 33 -15.25 9.01 6.75
N MET A 34 -14.28 8.11 6.54
CA MET A 34 -14.46 6.65 6.61
C MET A 34 -14.14 6.08 8.00
N HIS A 35 -13.91 6.93 9.01
CA HIS A 35 -13.61 6.44 10.37
C HIS A 35 -14.80 5.65 10.92
N PRO A 36 -14.61 4.41 11.44
CA PRO A 36 -15.71 3.50 11.79
C PRO A 36 -16.63 4.02 12.90
N GLU A 37 -16.11 4.85 13.81
CA GLU A 37 -16.91 5.38 14.95
C GLU A 37 -17.37 6.81 14.75
N LYS A 38 -16.60 7.63 14.04
CA LYS A 38 -16.77 9.11 13.99
C LYS A 38 -16.97 9.64 12.59
N GLY A 39 -16.76 8.79 11.57
CA GLY A 39 -16.84 9.19 10.18
C GLY A 39 -18.27 9.44 9.69
N ARG A 40 -18.38 10.18 8.60
CA ARG A 40 -19.65 10.43 7.92
C ARG A 40 -20.36 9.12 7.51
N TYR A 41 -19.58 8.10 7.12
CA TYR A 41 -20.08 6.85 6.55
C TYR A 41 -20.06 5.68 7.53
N LYS A 42 -19.92 5.93 8.83
CA LYS A 42 -19.79 4.91 9.89
C LYS A 42 -20.94 3.89 9.92
N ASP A 43 -22.16 4.32 9.57
CA ASP A 43 -23.37 3.49 9.63
C ASP A 43 -23.70 2.79 8.30
N GLN A 44 -22.85 2.94 7.29
CA GLN A 44 -23.09 2.41 5.94
C GLN A 44 -22.56 0.98 5.74
N GLY A 45 -21.81 0.41 6.67
CA GLY A 45 -21.25 -0.92 6.58
C GLY A 45 -20.19 -1.08 5.47
N VAL A 46 -19.61 0.03 5.01
CA VAL A 46 -18.56 0.02 3.98
C VAL A 46 -17.18 -0.12 4.62
N VAL A 47 -16.45 -1.15 4.21
CA VAL A 47 -15.06 -1.37 4.63
C VAL A 47 -14.15 -0.35 3.92
N HIS A 48 -13.27 0.31 4.68
CA HIS A 48 -12.27 1.22 4.13
C HIS A 48 -10.90 0.58 4.16
N SER A 49 -10.42 0.18 3.00
CA SER A 49 -9.09 -0.38 2.77
C SER A 49 -8.14 0.67 2.21
N LEU A 50 -6.86 0.49 2.45
CA LEU A 50 -5.81 1.36 1.92
C LEU A 50 -4.99 0.62 0.86
N ASP A 51 -4.54 1.37 -0.12
CA ASP A 51 -3.67 0.87 -1.19
C ASP A 51 -2.34 0.36 -0.62
N ILE A 52 -2.09 -0.94 -0.78
CA ILE A 52 -0.89 -1.60 -0.28
C ILE A 52 0.37 -1.17 -1.03
N TRP A 53 0.27 -0.87 -2.33
CA TRP A 53 1.41 -0.41 -3.12
C TRP A 53 1.90 0.96 -2.64
N HIS A 54 0.96 1.88 -2.34
CA HIS A 54 1.29 3.18 -1.75
C HIS A 54 1.91 3.04 -0.35
N ALA A 55 1.46 2.08 0.44
CA ALA A 55 2.07 1.76 1.73
C ALA A 55 3.52 1.26 1.57
N ALA A 56 3.75 0.32 0.66
CA ALA A 56 5.08 -0.21 0.35
C ALA A 56 6.02 0.88 -0.18
N LYS A 57 5.54 1.75 -1.07
CA LYS A 57 6.28 2.91 -1.58
C LYS A 57 6.68 3.89 -0.48
N ASN A 58 5.79 4.16 0.47
CA ASN A 58 6.07 5.01 1.63
C ASN A 58 7.08 4.35 2.58
N LEU A 59 6.98 3.05 2.81
CA LEU A 59 7.97 2.28 3.56
C LEU A 59 9.34 2.38 2.90
N THR A 60 9.42 2.14 1.58
CA THR A 60 10.65 2.27 0.78
C THR A 60 11.30 3.64 0.94
N LYS A 61 10.53 4.72 0.85
CA LYS A 61 11.04 6.09 1.03
C LYS A 61 11.64 6.30 2.43
N ARG A 62 11.00 5.78 3.47
CA ARG A 62 11.48 5.90 4.85
C ARG A 62 12.75 5.11 5.08
N LEU A 63 12.83 3.86 4.55
CA LEU A 63 14.02 3.03 4.61
C LEU A 63 15.19 3.68 3.87
N HIS A 64 14.93 4.20 2.66
CA HIS A 64 15.95 4.90 1.88
C HIS A 64 16.47 6.14 2.61
N ALA A 65 15.59 6.96 3.18
CA ALA A 65 15.99 8.14 3.95
C ALA A 65 16.84 7.77 5.17
N ALA A 66 16.51 6.69 5.90
CA ALA A 66 17.32 6.21 7.00
C ALA A 66 18.68 5.67 6.52
N GLY A 67 18.69 4.86 5.46
CA GLY A 67 19.92 4.27 4.91
C GLY A 67 20.89 5.27 4.29
N THR A 68 20.43 6.47 3.92
CA THR A 68 21.32 7.57 3.48
C THR A 68 21.95 8.34 4.64
N THR A 69 21.56 8.06 5.88
CA THR A 69 22.17 8.65 7.07
C THR A 69 23.51 7.98 7.38
N SER A 70 24.50 8.75 7.82
CA SER A 70 25.83 8.22 8.17
C SER A 70 25.71 7.10 9.22
N GLY A 71 26.41 5.98 8.99
CA GLY A 71 26.39 4.81 9.85
C GLY A 71 25.17 3.90 9.74
N GLN A 72 24.27 4.15 8.77
CA GLN A 72 23.04 3.36 8.58
C GLN A 72 22.91 2.78 7.15
N SER A 73 23.97 2.81 6.35
CA SER A 73 23.95 2.40 4.93
C SER A 73 23.54 0.94 4.71
N GLN A 74 23.73 0.07 5.68
CA GLN A 74 23.30 -1.33 5.64
C GLN A 74 21.79 -1.50 5.44
N ILE A 75 20.98 -0.50 5.84
CA ILE A 75 19.54 -0.49 5.56
C ILE A 75 19.27 -0.52 4.06
N LEU A 76 20.11 0.12 3.22
CA LEU A 76 19.94 0.11 1.77
C LEU A 76 20.17 -1.28 1.17
N VAL A 77 21.05 -2.08 1.76
CA VAL A 77 21.32 -3.46 1.32
C VAL A 77 20.11 -4.35 1.55
N CYS A 78 19.45 -4.23 2.70
CA CYS A 78 18.27 -5.05 3.03
C CYS A 78 16.92 -4.40 2.65
N LEU A 79 16.92 -3.21 2.05
CA LEU A 79 15.71 -2.45 1.74
C LEU A 79 14.66 -3.28 0.99
N LYS A 80 15.09 -3.97 -0.07
CA LYS A 80 14.20 -4.81 -0.89
C LYS A 80 13.62 -5.97 -0.07
N ASP A 81 14.40 -6.57 0.81
CA ASP A 81 13.96 -7.69 1.63
C ASP A 81 12.92 -7.24 2.66
N VAL A 82 13.15 -6.08 3.29
CA VAL A 82 12.17 -5.49 4.23
C VAL A 82 10.84 -5.16 3.52
N VAL A 83 10.89 -4.60 2.31
CA VAL A 83 9.69 -4.30 1.54
C VAL A 83 8.98 -5.58 1.10
N ASN A 84 9.71 -6.59 0.62
CA ASN A 84 9.14 -7.90 0.27
C ASN A 84 8.51 -8.58 1.50
N HIS A 85 9.16 -8.46 2.65
CA HIS A 85 8.62 -9.01 3.91
C HIS A 85 7.32 -8.29 4.33
N PHE A 86 7.19 -6.99 4.05
CA PHE A 86 5.94 -6.25 4.26
C PHE A 86 4.81 -6.82 3.38
N TRP A 87 5.07 -7.00 2.07
CA TRP A 87 4.12 -7.60 1.15
C TRP A 87 3.68 -8.99 1.62
N PHE A 88 4.65 -9.82 1.97
CA PHE A 88 4.41 -11.17 2.49
C PHE A 88 3.58 -11.14 3.77
N SER A 89 3.91 -10.26 4.71
CA SER A 89 3.18 -10.12 5.98
C SER A 89 1.72 -9.74 5.76
N CYS A 90 1.45 -8.78 4.87
CA CYS A 90 0.08 -8.37 4.52
C CYS A 90 -0.70 -9.48 3.80
N GLN A 91 -0.03 -10.27 2.94
CA GLN A 91 -0.67 -11.34 2.19
C GLN A 91 -1.03 -12.55 3.07
N LYS A 92 -0.21 -12.84 4.08
CA LYS A 92 -0.36 -14.03 4.92
C LYS A 92 -1.23 -13.82 6.13
N ALA A 93 -1.22 -12.61 6.70
CA ALA A 93 -1.96 -12.32 7.92
C ALA A 93 -3.45 -12.11 7.65
N CYS A 94 -4.30 -12.73 8.46
CA CYS A 94 -5.74 -12.53 8.45
C CYS A 94 -6.18 -11.44 9.44
N ASN A 95 -5.33 -11.09 10.41
CA ASN A 95 -5.60 -10.11 11.44
C ASN A 95 -4.31 -9.39 11.87
N ARG A 96 -4.48 -8.38 12.74
CA ARG A 96 -3.37 -7.54 13.21
C ARG A 96 -2.33 -8.32 14.01
N GLU A 97 -2.75 -9.24 14.84
CA GLU A 97 -1.88 -10.05 15.70
C GLU A 97 -0.96 -10.93 14.85
N GLU A 98 -1.52 -11.63 13.88
CA GLU A 98 -0.76 -12.44 12.91
C GLU A 98 0.21 -11.57 12.11
N PHE A 99 -0.26 -10.43 11.61
CA PHE A 99 0.63 -9.49 10.93
C PHE A 99 1.81 -9.10 11.82
N MET A 100 1.55 -8.72 13.07
CA MET A 100 2.61 -8.30 13.99
C MET A 100 3.61 -9.42 14.30
N CYS A 101 3.14 -10.67 14.39
CA CYS A 101 4.03 -11.83 14.56
C CYS A 101 4.97 -11.99 13.37
N ILE A 102 4.42 -11.97 12.15
CA ILE A 102 5.22 -12.12 10.93
C ILE A 102 6.13 -10.90 10.73
N TRP A 103 5.57 -9.68 10.81
CA TRP A 103 6.25 -8.44 10.50
C TRP A 103 7.46 -8.16 11.39
N ARG A 104 7.36 -8.44 12.69
CA ARG A 104 8.49 -8.28 13.63
C ARG A 104 9.66 -9.19 13.29
N GLY A 105 9.41 -10.33 12.67
CA GLY A 105 10.42 -11.27 12.24
C GLY A 105 11.46 -10.66 11.30
N VAL A 106 11.12 -9.57 10.58
CA VAL A 106 12.06 -8.88 9.69
C VAL A 106 13.28 -8.34 10.45
N LEU A 107 13.12 -7.90 11.69
CA LEU A 107 14.24 -7.37 12.52
C LEU A 107 15.27 -8.42 12.86
N HIS A 108 14.86 -9.66 13.01
CA HIS A 108 15.76 -10.82 13.21
C HIS A 108 16.35 -11.28 11.87
N HIS A 109 15.50 -11.34 10.84
CA HIS A 109 15.90 -11.78 9.51
C HIS A 109 17.06 -10.94 8.94
N VAL A 110 17.02 -9.61 9.08
CA VAL A 110 18.10 -8.73 8.61
C VAL A 110 19.40 -8.86 9.39
N CYS A 111 19.35 -9.48 10.58
CA CYS A 111 20.52 -9.82 11.39
C CYS A 111 21.07 -11.22 11.06
N GLY A 112 20.47 -11.95 10.11
CA GLY A 112 20.84 -13.33 9.79
C GLY A 112 20.28 -14.38 10.75
N GLU A 113 19.33 -13.99 11.61
CA GLU A 113 18.64 -14.88 12.54
C GLU A 113 17.37 -15.42 11.88
N HIS A 114 17.38 -16.68 11.45
CA HIS A 114 16.26 -17.32 10.74
C HIS A 114 15.45 -18.27 11.63
N GLU A 115 15.93 -18.58 12.82
CA GLU A 115 15.23 -19.32 13.86
C GLU A 115 14.82 -18.37 14.97
N LEU A 116 13.51 -18.31 15.25
CA LEU A 116 12.92 -17.40 16.22
C LEU A 116 12.25 -18.22 17.34
N PHE A 117 12.06 -17.62 18.51
CA PHE A 117 11.33 -18.25 19.61
C PHE A 117 9.91 -18.71 19.22
N LEU A 118 9.26 -18.00 18.29
CA LEU A 118 7.91 -18.30 17.78
C LEU A 118 7.92 -19.09 16.46
N GLY A 119 9.07 -19.63 16.02
CA GLY A 119 9.19 -20.38 14.77
C GLY A 119 10.41 -19.99 13.96
N ARG A 120 10.38 -20.29 12.67
CA ARG A 120 11.45 -19.97 11.72
C ARG A 120 10.93 -19.08 10.60
N CYS A 121 11.83 -18.43 9.89
CA CYS A 121 11.50 -17.70 8.66
C CYS A 121 10.78 -18.62 7.66
N LEU A 122 9.75 -18.07 7.00
CA LEU A 122 8.87 -18.83 6.08
C LEU A 122 9.35 -18.83 4.62
N HIS A 123 10.56 -18.34 4.35
CA HIS A 123 11.18 -18.41 3.02
C HIS A 123 11.84 -19.78 2.77
N ALA A 124 12.09 -20.11 1.51
CA ALA A 124 12.89 -21.25 1.11
C ALA A 124 14.32 -21.19 1.72
N PRO A 125 15.04 -22.32 1.82
CA PRO A 125 16.45 -22.30 2.20
C PRO A 125 17.22 -21.27 1.38
N LEU A 126 18.13 -20.54 2.04
CA LEU A 126 18.96 -19.54 1.37
C LEU A 126 19.92 -20.24 0.41
N ASP A 127 20.03 -19.74 -0.81
CA ASP A 127 21.09 -20.11 -1.74
C ASP A 127 22.43 -19.48 -1.31
N GLU A 128 23.53 -19.88 -1.96
CA GLU A 128 24.87 -19.39 -1.61
C GLU A 128 25.00 -17.85 -1.80
N GLU A 129 24.25 -17.28 -2.73
CA GLU A 129 24.29 -15.85 -3.02
C GLU A 129 23.57 -15.03 -1.96
N THR A 130 22.42 -15.49 -1.50
CA THR A 130 21.63 -14.87 -0.42
C THR A 130 22.22 -15.14 0.97
N ALA A 131 22.90 -16.28 1.20
CA ALA A 131 23.57 -16.59 2.44
C ALA A 131 24.79 -15.68 2.73
N ASN A 132 25.45 -15.16 1.69
CA ASN A 132 26.61 -14.26 1.80
C ASN A 132 26.23 -12.77 1.85
N LYS A 133 24.95 -12.44 1.95
CA LYS A 133 24.50 -11.06 2.02
C LYS A 133 24.94 -10.39 3.31
N GLU A 134 25.36 -9.11 3.21
CA GLU A 134 25.71 -8.31 4.39
C GLU A 134 24.52 -8.22 5.35
N VAL A 135 24.71 -8.61 6.59
CA VAL A 135 23.72 -8.56 7.67
C VAL A 135 23.85 -7.27 8.47
N ILE A 136 22.76 -6.82 9.07
CA ILE A 136 22.79 -5.69 10.00
C ILE A 136 23.16 -6.20 11.40
N PRO A 137 24.26 -5.75 12.02
CA PRO A 137 24.61 -6.18 13.38
C PRO A 137 23.51 -5.78 14.38
N PRO A 138 23.05 -6.71 15.24
CA PRO A 138 22.09 -6.39 16.30
C PRO A 138 22.56 -5.23 17.18
N GLY A 139 21.67 -4.28 17.50
CA GLY A 139 22.00 -3.12 18.34
C GLY A 139 22.84 -2.04 17.65
N SER A 140 23.18 -2.19 16.35
CA SER A 140 23.84 -1.13 15.59
C SER A 140 22.91 0.05 15.34
N ALA A 141 23.47 1.22 14.97
CA ALA A 141 22.68 2.39 14.59
C ALA A 141 21.71 2.11 13.43
N ALA A 142 22.12 1.26 12.48
CA ALA A 142 21.26 0.80 11.39
C ALA A 142 20.10 -0.06 11.89
N HIS A 143 20.37 -0.99 12.83
CA HIS A 143 19.34 -1.85 13.43
C HIS A 143 18.33 -1.05 14.25
N GLU A 144 18.80 -0.09 15.05
CA GLU A 144 17.91 0.81 15.82
C GLU A 144 17.03 1.66 14.92
N ALA A 145 17.61 2.27 13.87
CA ALA A 145 16.87 3.06 12.92
C ALA A 145 15.81 2.22 12.17
N LEU A 146 16.17 1.01 11.73
CA LEU A 146 15.23 0.07 11.13
C LEU A 146 14.11 -0.31 12.10
N SER A 147 14.45 -0.60 13.36
CA SER A 147 13.47 -0.92 14.40
C SER A 147 12.46 0.20 14.62
N GLN A 148 12.92 1.46 14.64
CA GLN A 148 12.04 2.63 14.74
C GLN A 148 11.07 2.76 13.55
N ILE A 149 11.49 2.34 12.34
CA ILE A 149 10.64 2.33 11.15
C ILE A 149 9.63 1.18 11.23
N VAL A 150 10.10 -0.04 11.49
CA VAL A 150 9.30 -1.27 11.53
C VAL A 150 8.25 -1.21 12.64
N LEU A 151 8.63 -0.72 13.83
CA LEU A 151 7.76 -0.63 15.01
C LEU A 151 7.07 0.73 15.17
N ASN A 152 7.01 1.54 14.12
CA ASN A 152 6.39 2.86 14.18
C ASN A 152 4.89 2.76 14.49
N ARG A 153 4.49 3.23 15.68
CA ARG A 153 3.12 3.11 16.18
C ARG A 153 2.07 3.77 15.26
N ARG A 154 2.42 4.92 14.68
CA ARG A 154 1.50 5.64 13.78
C ARG A 154 1.23 4.86 12.51
N TRP A 155 2.27 4.25 11.93
CA TRP A 155 2.14 3.44 10.73
C TRP A 155 1.40 2.13 11.02
N LEU A 156 1.75 1.46 12.12
CA LEU A 156 1.12 0.20 12.54
C LEU A 156 -0.37 0.36 12.91
N LYS A 157 -0.86 1.58 13.19
CA LYS A 157 -2.26 1.83 13.48
C LYS A 157 -3.17 1.48 12.29
N ASP A 158 -2.70 1.68 11.06
CA ASP A 158 -3.49 1.50 9.85
C ASP A 158 -3.25 0.12 9.18
N VAL A 159 -2.48 -0.78 9.81
CA VAL A 159 -2.10 -2.08 9.23
C VAL A 159 -3.30 -2.91 8.81
N GLU A 160 -4.36 -2.97 9.62
CA GLU A 160 -5.58 -3.74 9.30
C GLU A 160 -6.19 -3.37 7.96
N LYS A 161 -6.05 -2.10 7.55
CA LYS A 161 -6.56 -1.60 6.28
C LYS A 161 -5.76 -2.08 5.06
N PHE A 162 -4.57 -2.68 5.26
CA PHE A 162 -3.75 -3.27 4.21
C PHE A 162 -3.96 -4.79 4.09
N LEU A 163 -4.56 -5.43 5.09
CA LEU A 163 -4.72 -6.90 5.13
C LEU A 163 -5.75 -7.41 4.11
N THR A 164 -6.60 -6.55 3.58
CA THR A 164 -7.46 -6.87 2.43
C THR A 164 -6.67 -7.01 1.13
N PHE A 165 -5.39 -6.67 1.14
CA PHE A 165 -4.45 -6.78 0.02
C PHE A 165 -4.96 -6.10 -1.27
N ARG A 166 -5.56 -4.91 -1.13
CA ARG A 166 -6.12 -4.14 -2.25
C ARG A 166 -5.13 -3.14 -2.82
N SER A 167 -5.30 -2.87 -4.11
CA SER A 167 -4.52 -1.87 -4.84
C SER A 167 -5.46 -0.98 -5.66
N THR A 168 -5.02 0.27 -5.90
CA THR A 168 -5.67 1.21 -6.83
C THR A 168 -5.05 1.18 -8.23
N SER A 169 -4.24 0.18 -8.55
CA SER A 169 -3.50 0.06 -9.81
C SER A 169 -4.41 0.07 -11.05
N GLU A 170 -5.59 -0.55 -10.97
CA GLU A 170 -6.57 -0.53 -12.07
C GLU A 170 -7.12 0.88 -12.29
N LEU A 171 -7.41 1.61 -11.21
CA LEU A 171 -7.83 3.00 -11.29
C LEU A 171 -6.72 3.89 -11.87
N GLU A 172 -5.46 3.69 -11.47
CA GLU A 172 -4.32 4.42 -12.04
C GLU A 172 -4.13 4.11 -13.52
N SER A 173 -4.28 2.84 -13.91
CA SER A 173 -4.25 2.41 -15.31
C SER A 173 -5.33 3.11 -16.11
N PHE A 174 -6.56 3.13 -15.61
CA PHE A 174 -7.66 3.84 -16.25
C PHE A 174 -7.43 5.36 -16.33
N GLN A 175 -6.90 5.97 -15.28
CA GLN A 175 -6.53 7.40 -15.30
C GLN A 175 -5.46 7.69 -16.36
N ASN A 176 -4.46 6.81 -16.50
CA ASN A 176 -3.46 6.94 -17.57
C ASN A 176 -4.09 6.77 -18.96
N HIS A 177 -5.06 5.87 -19.10
CA HIS A 177 -5.81 5.70 -20.33
C HIS A 177 -6.62 6.97 -20.69
N ILE A 178 -7.29 7.58 -19.72
CA ILE A 178 -7.98 8.88 -19.93
C ILE A 178 -7.02 9.94 -20.49
N LEU A 179 -5.75 9.95 -20.07
CA LEU A 179 -4.77 10.93 -20.57
C LEU A 179 -4.43 10.77 -22.05
N MET A 180 -4.70 9.63 -22.66
CA MET A 180 -4.57 9.45 -24.12
C MET A 180 -5.65 10.24 -24.86
N TYR A 181 -6.84 10.39 -24.29
CA TYR A 181 -7.99 11.11 -24.84
C TYR A 181 -8.02 12.59 -24.42
N ALA A 182 -7.64 12.87 -23.18
CA ALA A 182 -7.67 14.18 -22.55
C ALA A 182 -6.34 14.52 -21.88
N GLY A 183 -5.31 14.74 -22.68
CA GLY A 183 -3.96 15.03 -22.22
C GLY A 183 -3.88 16.30 -21.36
N LYS A 184 -3.12 16.24 -20.28
CA LYS A 184 -2.95 17.34 -19.29
C LYS A 184 -2.42 18.66 -19.87
N ARG A 185 -1.82 18.62 -21.06
CA ARG A 185 -1.23 19.80 -21.73
C ARG A 185 -2.27 20.66 -22.47
N PHE A 186 -3.48 20.16 -22.61
CA PHE A 186 -4.54 20.84 -23.36
C PHE A 186 -5.66 21.27 -22.41
N SER A 187 -6.21 22.45 -22.64
CA SER A 187 -7.42 22.91 -21.96
C SER A 187 -8.63 22.52 -22.80
N PHE A 188 -9.57 21.82 -22.21
CA PHE A 188 -10.82 21.40 -22.85
C PHE A 188 -11.99 22.14 -22.21
N SER A 189 -12.98 22.48 -23.00
CA SER A 189 -14.28 22.92 -22.46
C SER A 189 -14.95 21.74 -21.73
N PRO A 190 -15.78 21.98 -20.69
CA PRO A 190 -16.40 20.91 -19.93
C PRO A 190 -17.10 19.83 -20.77
N PRO A 191 -17.93 20.18 -21.80
CA PRO A 191 -18.56 19.14 -22.62
C PRO A 191 -17.57 18.31 -23.44
N VAL A 192 -16.49 18.92 -23.94
CA VAL A 192 -15.44 18.20 -24.68
C VAL A 192 -14.64 17.28 -23.76
N TYR A 193 -14.32 17.71 -22.54
CA TYR A 193 -13.65 16.87 -21.56
C TYR A 193 -14.51 15.66 -21.19
N GLU A 194 -15.80 15.88 -20.94
CA GLU A 194 -16.75 14.81 -20.61
C GLU A 194 -16.85 13.79 -21.76
N ALA A 195 -17.05 14.23 -23.00
CA ALA A 195 -17.10 13.35 -24.16
C ALA A 195 -15.82 12.51 -24.32
N ARG A 196 -14.64 13.12 -24.13
CA ARG A 196 -13.35 12.42 -24.20
C ARG A 196 -13.18 11.40 -23.09
N THR A 197 -13.62 11.71 -21.88
CA THR A 197 -13.58 10.79 -20.73
C THR A 197 -14.52 9.60 -20.94
N LEU A 198 -15.71 9.84 -21.49
CA LEU A 198 -16.66 8.78 -21.85
C LEU A 198 -16.10 7.86 -22.95
N LEU A 199 -15.45 8.41 -23.99
CA LEU A 199 -14.78 7.60 -25.00
C LEU A 199 -13.67 6.73 -24.41
N ALA A 200 -12.85 7.27 -23.50
CA ALA A 200 -11.84 6.49 -22.81
C ALA A 200 -12.45 5.33 -21.99
N ALA A 201 -13.58 5.59 -21.32
CA ALA A 201 -14.28 4.56 -20.55
C ALA A 201 -14.83 3.44 -21.44
N LEU A 202 -15.44 3.78 -22.58
CA LEU A 202 -15.94 2.80 -23.55
C LEU A 202 -14.82 1.94 -24.13
N ASP A 203 -13.70 2.56 -24.50
CA ASP A 203 -12.53 1.85 -25.03
C ASP A 203 -11.93 0.87 -24.01
N THR A 204 -11.79 1.30 -22.74
CA THR A 204 -11.33 0.42 -21.67
C THR A 204 -12.26 -0.80 -21.47
N THR A 205 -13.57 -0.60 -21.58
CA THR A 205 -14.54 -1.69 -21.43
C THR A 205 -14.40 -2.72 -22.54
N ILE A 206 -14.15 -2.28 -23.78
CA ILE A 206 -13.95 -3.17 -24.94
C ILE A 206 -12.68 -4.00 -24.73
N ILE A 207 -11.55 -3.38 -24.36
CA ILE A 207 -10.26 -4.06 -24.16
C ILE A 207 -10.38 -5.13 -23.06
N THR A 208 -11.04 -4.83 -21.95
CA THR A 208 -11.22 -5.81 -20.85
C THR A 208 -12.11 -6.98 -21.23
N THR A 209 -13.10 -6.76 -22.10
CA THR A 209 -13.99 -7.84 -22.55
C THR A 209 -13.29 -8.81 -23.53
N GLU A 210 -12.42 -8.29 -24.39
CA GLU A 210 -11.64 -9.11 -25.33
C GLU A 210 -10.56 -9.96 -24.63
N GLN A 211 -10.05 -9.53 -23.49
CA GLN A 211 -9.06 -10.31 -22.71
C GLN A 211 -9.70 -11.45 -21.89
N CYS A 212 -11.01 -11.48 -21.72
CA CYS A 212 -11.75 -12.50 -20.99
C CYS A 212 -12.36 -13.59 -21.91
N MET A 213 -12.19 -13.51 -23.23
CA MET A 213 -12.58 -14.53 -24.22
C MET A 213 -11.38 -15.34 -24.67
#